data_852bd2b18b59ec58e998c3c12c1c7dac
#
_entry.id   852bd2b18b59ec58e998c3c12c1c7dac
#
_cell.length_a   1.000
_cell.length_b   1.000
_cell.length_c   1.000
_cell.angle_alpha   90.00
_cell.angle_beta   90.00
_cell.angle_gamma   90.00
#
_symmetry.space_group_name_H-M   'P 1'
#
loop_
_entity.id
_entity.type
_entity.pdbx_description
1 polymer ?
#
loop_
_entity_poly.entity_id
_entity_poly.type
_entity_poly.pdbx_seq_one_letter_code
_entity_poly.pdbx_strand_id
1 'polypeptide(L)' 'VRKVAMAKTAAKKAKLYSRYGKEIYLTAKAGGPELDGNLALRRLVDKAKKEQVPADVLNVLLIKSKVV' A
#
# COMPACT_ATOMS: atom_id res chain seq x y z
N VAL A 1 -26.44 -2.79 15.35
CA VAL A 1 -25.53 -1.82 15.97
C VAL A 1 -24.15 -2.42 16.17
N ARG A 2 -24.09 -3.62 16.68
CA ARG A 2 -22.83 -4.31 16.91
C ARG A 2 -22.09 -4.61 15.61
N LYS A 3 -22.84 -4.84 14.56
CA LYS A 3 -22.25 -5.05 13.23
C LYS A 3 -21.48 -3.82 12.74
N VAL A 4 -21.94 -2.66 13.15
CA VAL A 4 -21.30 -1.41 12.78
C VAL A 4 -19.88 -1.34 13.34
N ALA A 5 -19.68 -1.81 14.57
CA ALA A 5 -18.36 -1.82 15.17
C ALA A 5 -17.38 -2.70 14.39
N MET A 6 -17.84 -3.88 13.97
CA MET A 6 -17.02 -4.78 13.17
C MET A 6 -16.70 -4.17 11.80
N ALA A 7 -17.70 -3.54 11.20
CA ALA A 7 -17.51 -2.87 9.92
C ALA A 7 -16.48 -1.74 10.03
N LYS A 8 -16.49 -1.01 11.14
CA LYS A 8 -15.51 0.06 11.36
C LYS A 8 -14.09 -0.47 11.38
N THR A 9 -13.86 -1.60 12.05
CA THR A 9 -12.54 -2.20 12.11
C THR A 9 -12.06 -2.60 10.72
N ALA A 10 -12.89 -3.26 9.96
CA ALA A 10 -12.57 -3.66 8.59
C ALA A 10 -12.35 -2.43 7.70
N ALA A 11 -13.18 -1.42 7.87
CA ALA A 11 -13.06 -0.19 7.08
C ALA A 11 -11.73 0.52 7.33
N LYS A 12 -11.23 0.52 8.55
CA LYS A 12 -9.94 1.14 8.86
C LYS A 12 -8.80 0.47 8.11
N LYS A 13 -8.77 -0.85 8.10
CA LYS A 13 -7.74 -1.59 7.38
C LYS A 13 -7.85 -1.38 5.87
N ALA A 14 -9.07 -1.38 5.35
CA ALA A 14 -9.29 -1.16 3.94
C ALA A 14 -8.83 0.24 3.51
N LYS A 15 -9.09 1.24 4.32
CA LYS A 15 -8.64 2.61 4.05
C LYS A 15 -7.12 2.70 4.07
N LEU A 16 -6.49 2.02 5.02
CA LEU A 16 -5.04 2.02 5.11
C LEU A 16 -4.41 1.41 3.86
N TYR A 17 -4.91 0.27 3.43
CA TYR A 17 -4.40 -0.40 2.23
C TYR A 17 -4.62 0.44 0.99
N SER A 18 -5.78 1.04 0.85
CA SER A 18 -6.09 1.90 -0.29
C SER A 18 -5.18 3.11 -0.33
N ARG A 19 -4.92 3.71 0.82
CA ARG A 19 -4.04 4.86 0.94
C ARG A 19 -2.62 4.52 0.51
N TYR A 20 -2.07 3.43 1.03
CA TYR A 20 -0.72 3.00 0.64
C TYR A 20 -0.67 2.57 -0.81
N GLY A 21 -1.72 1.93 -1.30
CA GLY A 21 -1.78 1.56 -2.70
C GLY A 21 -1.68 2.77 -3.61
N LYS A 22 -2.42 3.82 -3.29
CA LYS A 22 -2.38 5.04 -4.06
C LYS A 22 -1.01 5.71 -4.00
N GLU A 23 -0.43 5.79 -2.80
CA GLU A 23 0.89 6.38 -2.62
C GLU A 23 1.96 5.58 -3.36
N ILE A 24 1.91 4.26 -3.28
CA ILE A 24 2.84 3.38 -3.97
C ILE A 24 2.72 3.59 -5.48
N TYR A 25 1.50 3.63 -5.98
CA TYR A 25 1.26 3.85 -7.40
C TYR A 25 1.85 5.18 -7.88
N LEU A 26 1.56 6.26 -7.17
CA LEU A 26 2.06 7.58 -7.52
C LEU A 26 3.58 7.66 -7.44
N THR A 27 4.16 7.09 -6.40
CA THR A 27 5.61 7.08 -6.21
C THR A 27 6.29 6.24 -7.28
N ALA A 28 5.72 5.09 -7.61
CA ALA A 28 6.24 4.24 -8.66
C ALA A 28 6.17 4.92 -10.01
N LYS A 29 5.09 5.64 -10.25
CA LYS A 29 4.91 6.36 -11.51
C LYS A 29 5.90 7.52 -11.66
N ALA A 30 6.23 8.16 -10.54
CA ALA A 30 7.16 9.29 -10.54
C ALA A 30 8.62 8.86 -10.70
N GLY A 31 9.03 7.77 -10.04
CA GLY A 31 10.42 7.36 -10.03
C GLY A 31 10.69 5.97 -10.57
N GLY A 32 9.65 5.25 -11.01
CA GLY A 32 9.77 3.88 -11.51
C GLY A 32 9.26 2.84 -10.52
N PRO A 33 8.74 1.71 -11.00
CA PRO A 33 8.13 0.69 -10.16
C PRO A 33 9.12 -0.26 -9.48
N GLU A 34 10.41 -0.02 -9.64
CA GLU A 34 11.43 -0.89 -9.06
C GLU A 34 11.96 -0.32 -7.76
N LEU A 35 12.01 -1.16 -6.74
CA LEU A 35 12.50 -0.75 -5.42
C LEU A 35 13.97 -0.36 -5.45
N ASP A 36 14.76 -1.06 -6.25
CA ASP A 36 16.21 -0.78 -6.35
C ASP A 36 16.48 0.57 -7.01
N GLY A 37 15.65 0.96 -7.94
CA GLY A 37 15.81 2.21 -8.65
C GLY A 37 15.01 3.37 -8.08
N ASN A 38 14.22 3.13 -7.02
CA ASN A 38 13.35 4.16 -6.46
C ASN A 38 13.42 4.12 -4.94
N LEU A 39 14.29 4.92 -4.39
CA LEU A 39 14.49 4.98 -2.94
C LEU A 39 13.24 5.43 -2.20
N ALA A 40 12.50 6.37 -2.76
CA ALA A 40 11.25 6.84 -2.16
C ALA A 40 10.22 5.72 -2.07
N LEU A 41 10.11 4.91 -3.12
CA LEU A 41 9.21 3.77 -3.13
C LEU A 41 9.63 2.72 -2.09
N ARG A 42 10.92 2.48 -1.98
CA ARG A 42 11.45 1.54 -1.00
C ARG A 42 11.12 1.96 0.42
N ARG A 43 11.29 3.24 0.72
CA ARG A 43 10.97 3.80 2.03
C ARG A 43 9.47 3.70 2.32
N LEU A 44 8.66 3.94 1.31
CA LEU A 44 7.22 3.86 1.44
C LEU A 44 6.77 2.43 1.74
N VAL A 45 7.34 1.45 1.04
CA VAL A 45 7.05 0.04 1.28
C VAL A 45 7.47 -0.36 2.70
N ASP A 46 8.64 0.09 3.13
CA ASP A 46 9.13 -0.17 4.47
C ASP A 46 8.20 0.39 5.53
N LYS A 47 7.76 1.63 5.33
CA LYS A 47 6.81 2.27 6.22
C LYS A 47 5.50 1.50 6.28
N ALA A 48 5.00 1.05 5.13
CA ALA A 48 3.78 0.28 5.06
C ALA A 48 3.90 -1.03 5.86
N LYS A 49 5.04 -1.69 5.79
CA LYS A 49 5.28 -2.89 6.58
C LYS A 49 5.21 -2.60 8.07
N LYS A 50 5.76 -1.49 8.50
CA LYS A 50 5.72 -1.08 9.90
C LYS A 50 4.30 -0.77 10.35
N GLU A 51 3.46 -0.32 9.44
CA GLU A 51 2.05 -0.04 9.70
C GLU A 51 1.18 -1.30 9.61
N GLN A 52 1.81 -2.47 9.59
CA GLN A 52 1.14 -3.78 9.56
C GLN A 52 0.45 -4.11 8.23
N VAL A 53 0.90 -3.53 7.16
CA VAL A 53 0.44 -3.92 5.82
C VAL A 53 1.18 -5.19 5.42
N PRO A 54 0.47 -6.30 5.15
CA PRO A 54 1.12 -7.56 4.79
C PRO A 54 1.96 -7.45 3.52
N ALA A 55 3.02 -8.23 3.46
CA ALA A 55 3.88 -8.26 2.27
C ALA A 55 3.10 -8.66 1.01
N ASP A 56 2.15 -9.56 1.15
CA ASP A 56 1.31 -9.99 0.03
C ASP A 56 0.55 -8.80 -0.58
N VAL A 57 0.00 -7.96 0.26
CA VAL A 57 -0.73 -6.76 -0.20
C VAL A 57 0.24 -5.82 -0.90
N LEU A 58 1.43 -5.62 -0.33
CA LEU A 58 2.44 -4.76 -0.93
C LEU A 58 2.89 -5.28 -2.29
N ASN A 59 3.06 -6.58 -2.42
CA ASN A 59 3.43 -7.19 -3.69
C ASN A 59 2.35 -6.95 -4.75
N VAL A 60 1.09 -7.11 -4.39
CA VAL A 60 -0.02 -6.86 -5.30
C VAL A 60 -0.04 -5.40 -5.75
N LEU A 61 0.18 -4.48 -4.81
CA LEU A 61 0.21 -3.06 -5.13
C LEU A 61 1.36 -2.70 -6.07
N LEU A 62 2.53 -3.29 -5.84
CA LEU A 62 3.69 -3.08 -6.70
C LEU A 62 3.45 -3.64 -8.10
N ILE A 63 2.85 -4.81 -8.19
CA ILE A 63 2.52 -5.42 -9.48
C ILE A 63 1.53 -4.54 -10.25
N LYS A 64 0.52 -4.03 -9.57
CA LYS A 64 -0.46 -3.13 -10.20
C LYS A 64 0.20 -1.87 -10.74
N SER A 65 1.18 -1.33 -10.03
CA SER A 65 1.87 -0.12 -10.50
C SER A 65 2.74 -0.40 -11.72
N LYS A 66 3.19 -1.63 -11.91
CA LYS A 66 3.96 -2.00 -13.11
C LYS A 66 3.08 -2.18 -14.34
N VAL A 67 1.85 -2.61 -14.14
CA VAL A 67 0.95 -2.95 -15.25
C VAL A 67 0.38 -1.70 -15.92
N VAL A 68 0.29 -0.62 -15.21
CA VAL A 68 -0.21 0.66 -15.76
C VAL A 68 0.89 1.40 -16.51
#